data_4633001d8debe9e192d864e1058055c0
#
_entry.id   4633001d8debe9e192d864e1058055c0
#
_cell.length_a   1.000
_cell.length_b   1.000
_cell.length_c   1.000
_cell.angle_alpha   90.00
_cell.angle_beta   90.00
_cell.angle_gamma   90.00
#
_symmetry.space_group_name_H-M   'P 1'
#
loop_
_entity.id
_entity.type
_entity.pdbx_description
1 polymer ?
#
loop_
_entity_poly.entity_id
_entity_poly.type
_entity_poly.pdbx_seq_one_letter_code
_entity_poly.pdbx_strand_id
1 'polypeptide(L)'
;MSNTGPLRILHCFRSPVGGIFRHVRDLAEEHARAGHEVGILCDSITGGSFEDSLFDGIRPHLSLGLRRLAIRRSIGLSDLSAFFETYNEVKELKPDILHGHGAKGGAFARMVGSRLRVSGSCVARLYSPHGGSLHYDQRTARGQLYFGIERMLERWTDSLVFVSDYERRTYTKKIGQPTTDWRLIFNGVRPSEFEPVTAPPDAPDFLYIGMMRDLKGPDIFIDGLRRAEQIAGRPLRAVM
;
A
#
# COMPACT_ATOMS: atom_id res chain seq x y z
N MET A 1 -13.85 0.24 -27.93
CA MET A 1 -12.97 -0.87 -28.31
C MET A 1 -12.24 -1.30 -27.03
N SER A 2 -12.51 -2.49 -26.51
CA SER A 2 -11.76 -3.02 -25.39
C SER A 2 -10.33 -3.30 -25.87
N ASN A 3 -9.37 -2.59 -25.31
CA ASN A 3 -7.95 -2.91 -25.54
C ASN A 3 -7.67 -4.28 -24.91
N THR A 4 -7.54 -5.31 -25.73
CA THR A 4 -7.28 -6.69 -25.28
C THR A 4 -5.78 -7.00 -25.19
N GLY A 5 -4.93 -6.02 -25.45
CA GLY A 5 -3.48 -6.14 -25.39
C GLY A 5 -2.90 -6.02 -23.96
N PRO A 6 -1.59 -6.31 -23.81
CA PRO A 6 -0.88 -6.07 -22.56
C PRO A 6 -1.00 -4.61 -22.10
N LEU A 7 -1.29 -4.41 -20.84
CA LEU A 7 -1.31 -3.09 -20.21
C LEU A 7 0.01 -2.82 -19.48
N ARG A 8 0.43 -1.57 -19.46
CA ARG A 8 1.60 -1.08 -18.73
C ARG A 8 1.15 -0.55 -17.36
N ILE A 9 1.36 -1.31 -16.32
CA ILE A 9 0.85 -1.05 -14.96
C ILE A 9 2.01 -0.63 -14.04
N LEU A 10 1.94 0.57 -13.49
CA LEU A 10 2.93 1.05 -12.52
C LEU A 10 2.28 1.21 -11.14
N HIS A 11 2.74 0.41 -10.18
CA HIS A 11 2.35 0.52 -8.79
C HIS A 11 3.19 1.57 -8.06
N CYS A 12 2.53 2.55 -7.44
CA CYS A 12 3.17 3.64 -6.72
C CYS A 12 2.83 3.57 -5.23
N PHE A 13 3.81 3.40 -4.35
CA PHE A 13 3.62 3.45 -2.91
C PHE A 13 4.84 4.06 -2.22
N ARG A 14 4.66 4.53 -0.98
CA ARG A 14 5.79 5.12 -0.28
C ARG A 14 6.72 4.04 0.28
N SER A 15 6.30 3.33 1.29
CA SER A 15 7.21 2.52 2.11
C SER A 15 7.16 1.05 1.71
N PRO A 16 8.28 0.45 1.28
CA PRO A 16 8.35 -0.95 0.88
C PRO A 16 8.42 -1.89 2.12
N VAL A 17 7.56 -1.65 3.11
CA VAL A 17 7.48 -2.46 4.32
C VAL A 17 6.04 -2.84 4.64
N GLY A 18 5.84 -4.00 5.25
CA GLY A 18 4.54 -4.43 5.78
C GLY A 18 3.51 -4.79 4.73
N GLY A 19 2.22 -4.65 5.10
CA GLY A 19 1.10 -5.17 4.32
C GLY A 19 0.92 -4.56 2.93
N ILE A 20 1.19 -3.26 2.75
CA ILE A 20 1.10 -2.61 1.44
C ILE A 20 2.13 -3.23 0.48
N PHE A 21 3.36 -3.39 0.93
CA PHE A 21 4.42 -3.96 0.10
C PHE A 21 4.11 -5.42 -0.27
N ARG A 22 3.61 -6.21 0.68
CA ARG A 22 3.14 -7.57 0.39
C ARG A 22 2.04 -7.56 -0.69
N HIS A 23 1.00 -6.77 -0.49
CA HIS A 23 -0.12 -6.65 -1.43
C HIS A 23 0.35 -6.25 -2.84
N VAL A 24 1.24 -5.26 -2.94
CA VAL A 24 1.77 -4.82 -4.24
C VAL A 24 2.61 -5.91 -4.91
N ARG A 25 3.42 -6.66 -4.16
CA ARG A 25 4.17 -7.80 -4.73
C ARG A 25 3.24 -8.86 -5.29
N ASP A 26 2.20 -9.23 -4.54
CA ASP A 26 1.22 -10.23 -4.98
C ASP A 26 0.49 -9.75 -6.24
N LEU A 27 0.06 -8.50 -6.30
CA LEU A 27 -0.55 -7.91 -7.49
C LEU A 27 0.42 -7.85 -8.68
N ALA A 28 1.67 -7.44 -8.46
CA ALA A 28 2.66 -7.32 -9.53
C ALA A 28 2.94 -8.69 -10.17
N GLU A 29 3.07 -9.71 -9.36
CA GLU A 29 3.27 -11.08 -9.82
C GLU A 29 2.05 -11.58 -10.64
N GLU A 30 0.84 -11.38 -10.15
CA GLU A 30 -0.38 -11.82 -10.85
C GLU A 30 -0.64 -11.02 -12.13
N HIS A 31 -0.40 -9.71 -12.13
CA HIS A 31 -0.51 -8.92 -13.35
C HIS A 31 0.51 -9.35 -14.41
N ALA A 32 1.75 -9.65 -14.00
CA ALA A 32 2.77 -10.17 -14.92
C ALA A 32 2.38 -11.56 -15.47
N ARG A 33 1.83 -12.45 -14.63
CA ARG A 33 1.29 -13.74 -15.08
C ARG A 33 0.13 -13.61 -16.06
N ALA A 34 -0.69 -12.57 -15.89
CA ALA A 34 -1.76 -12.23 -16.81
C ALA A 34 -1.26 -11.62 -18.14
N GLY A 35 0.05 -11.46 -18.31
CA GLY A 35 0.66 -10.94 -19.54
C GLY A 35 0.79 -9.43 -19.60
N HIS A 36 0.63 -8.72 -18.49
CA HIS A 36 0.82 -7.28 -18.40
C HIS A 36 2.28 -6.90 -18.13
N GLU A 37 2.68 -5.72 -18.58
CA GLU A 37 3.97 -5.12 -18.24
C GLU A 37 3.85 -4.37 -16.91
N VAL A 38 4.65 -4.77 -15.93
CA VAL A 38 4.50 -4.27 -14.55
C VAL A 38 5.76 -3.56 -14.08
N GLY A 39 5.59 -2.48 -13.33
CA GLY A 39 6.66 -1.80 -12.64
C GLY A 39 6.25 -1.37 -11.24
N ILE A 40 7.26 -1.07 -10.43
CA ILE A 40 7.10 -0.54 -9.08
C ILE A 40 7.88 0.76 -8.93
N LEU A 41 7.22 1.77 -8.36
CA LEU A 41 7.83 3.00 -7.91
C LEU A 41 7.58 3.19 -6.41
N CYS A 42 8.66 3.26 -5.62
CA CYS A 42 8.55 3.39 -4.17
C CYS A 42 9.70 4.20 -3.55
N ASP A 43 9.64 4.37 -2.22
CA ASP A 43 10.67 5.07 -1.46
C ASP A 43 12.00 4.32 -1.41
N SER A 44 13.09 5.07 -1.49
CA SER A 44 14.47 4.57 -1.33
C SER A 44 15.01 4.71 0.10
N ILE A 45 14.29 5.43 0.98
CA ILE A 45 14.76 5.76 2.33
C ILE A 45 14.40 4.67 3.34
N THR A 46 13.31 3.94 3.11
CA THR A 46 12.79 2.90 4.01
C THR A 46 13.03 1.50 3.46
N GLY A 47 13.11 0.54 4.36
CA GLY A 47 13.47 -0.84 4.07
C GLY A 47 14.92 -1.14 4.46
N GLY A 48 15.30 -2.39 4.35
CA GLY A 48 16.64 -2.91 4.63
C GLY A 48 16.91 -4.16 3.82
N SER A 49 17.91 -4.94 4.21
CA SER A 49 18.31 -6.16 3.50
C SER A 49 17.18 -7.18 3.32
N PHE A 50 16.26 -7.24 4.27
CA PHE A 50 15.07 -8.09 4.15
C PHE A 50 14.16 -7.65 3.01
N GLU A 51 13.82 -6.36 2.93
CA GLU A 51 13.01 -5.82 1.84
C GLU A 51 13.73 -5.91 0.50
N ASP A 52 15.04 -5.74 0.47
CA ASP A 52 15.85 -5.89 -0.73
C ASP A 52 15.77 -7.33 -1.27
N SER A 53 15.83 -8.35 -0.40
CA SER A 53 15.62 -9.74 -0.81
C SER A 53 14.22 -10.01 -1.37
N LEU A 54 13.20 -9.34 -0.83
CA LEU A 54 11.84 -9.41 -1.35
C LEU A 54 11.70 -8.73 -2.73
N PHE A 55 12.43 -7.65 -2.97
CA PHE A 55 12.50 -7.03 -4.29
C PHE A 55 13.20 -7.92 -5.30
N ASP A 56 14.29 -8.59 -4.91
CA ASP A 56 14.99 -9.53 -5.79
C ASP A 56 14.07 -10.69 -6.21
N GLY A 57 13.24 -11.18 -5.31
CA GLY A 57 12.26 -12.21 -5.62
C GLY A 57 11.18 -11.79 -6.64
N ILE A 58 10.75 -10.51 -6.61
CA ILE A 58 9.71 -10.01 -7.54
C ILE A 58 10.31 -9.43 -8.83
N ARG A 59 11.59 -9.08 -8.86
CA ARG A 59 12.26 -8.42 -9.99
C ARG A 59 12.03 -9.09 -11.34
N PRO A 60 12.02 -10.44 -11.47
CA PRO A 60 11.74 -11.11 -12.75
C PRO A 60 10.37 -10.78 -13.34
N HIS A 61 9.41 -10.37 -12.52
CA HIS A 61 8.04 -10.00 -12.93
C HIS A 61 7.89 -8.51 -13.27
N LEU A 62 8.95 -7.70 -13.06
CA LEU A 62 8.90 -6.25 -13.26
C LEU A 62 9.52 -5.84 -14.60
N SER A 63 8.82 -6.06 -15.70
CA SER A 63 9.28 -5.68 -17.05
C SER A 63 9.50 -4.16 -17.21
N LEU A 64 8.72 -3.32 -16.50
CA LEU A 64 8.94 -1.87 -16.43
C LEU A 64 9.97 -1.46 -15.37
N GLY A 65 10.49 -2.45 -14.61
CA GLY A 65 11.53 -2.27 -13.62
C GLY A 65 11.05 -1.75 -12.26
N LEU A 66 12.03 -1.60 -11.36
CA LEU A 66 11.88 -1.03 -10.04
C LEU A 66 12.52 0.36 -10.01
N ARG A 67 11.75 1.36 -9.59
CA ARG A 67 12.22 2.74 -9.36
C ARG A 67 12.10 3.07 -7.88
N ARG A 68 13.20 3.46 -7.26
CA ARG A 68 13.23 3.87 -5.86
C ARG A 68 13.66 5.33 -5.77
N LEU A 69 12.78 6.20 -5.29
CA LEU A 69 12.96 7.64 -5.17
C LEU A 69 12.86 8.07 -3.71
N ALA A 70 13.47 9.20 -3.36
CA ALA A 70 13.46 9.70 -1.98
C ALA A 70 12.11 10.32 -1.59
N ILE A 71 11.14 9.50 -1.21
CA ILE A 71 9.78 9.92 -0.81
C ILE A 71 9.66 9.97 0.71
N ARG A 72 9.85 11.14 1.31
CA ARG A 72 9.75 11.33 2.77
C ARG A 72 8.33 11.16 3.29
N ARG A 73 8.18 10.78 4.57
CA ARG A 73 6.87 10.61 5.22
C ARG A 73 6.13 11.94 5.41
N SER A 74 6.83 12.98 5.85
CA SER A 74 6.26 14.32 6.07
C SER A 74 5.94 15.02 4.75
N ILE A 75 4.94 15.89 4.77
CA ILE A 75 4.70 16.82 3.67
C ILE A 75 5.65 17.99 3.83
N GLY A 76 6.35 18.39 2.76
CA GLY A 76 7.31 19.48 2.80
C GLY A 76 7.82 19.86 1.41
N LEU A 77 8.74 20.84 1.36
CA LEU A 77 9.32 21.35 0.10
C LEU A 77 10.01 20.23 -0.73
N SER A 78 10.56 19.21 -0.07
CA SER A 78 11.14 18.04 -0.75
C SER A 78 10.13 17.22 -1.56
N ASP A 79 8.83 17.39 -1.32
CA ASP A 79 7.81 16.71 -2.13
C ASP A 79 7.72 17.31 -3.53
N LEU A 80 8.12 18.56 -3.72
CA LEU A 80 8.12 19.20 -5.04
C LEU A 80 9.21 18.59 -5.93
N SER A 81 10.44 18.43 -5.41
CA SER A 81 11.51 17.75 -6.16
C SER A 81 11.16 16.29 -6.42
N ALA A 82 10.68 15.57 -5.41
CA ALA A 82 10.24 14.19 -5.57
C ALA A 82 9.10 14.06 -6.59
N PHE A 83 8.20 15.03 -6.67
CA PHE A 83 7.14 15.05 -7.70
C PHE A 83 7.72 15.16 -9.12
N PHE A 84 8.64 16.09 -9.36
CA PHE A 84 9.23 16.26 -10.69
C PHE A 84 10.09 15.05 -11.08
N GLU A 85 10.85 14.50 -10.16
CA GLU A 85 11.64 13.28 -10.37
C GLU A 85 10.69 12.11 -10.71
N THR A 86 9.64 11.90 -9.91
CA THR A 86 8.61 10.90 -10.18
C THR A 86 7.95 11.12 -11.54
N TYR A 87 7.61 12.36 -11.88
CA TYR A 87 6.98 12.68 -13.15
C TYR A 87 7.87 12.29 -14.34
N ASN A 88 9.16 12.61 -14.28
CA ASN A 88 10.10 12.29 -15.36
C ASN A 88 10.26 10.78 -15.53
N GLU A 89 10.46 10.04 -14.44
CA GLU A 89 10.54 8.57 -14.46
C GLU A 89 9.28 7.93 -15.02
N VAL A 90 8.11 8.37 -14.56
CA VAL A 90 6.83 7.80 -15.00
C VAL A 90 6.52 8.14 -16.45
N LYS A 91 6.89 9.35 -16.90
CA LYS A 91 6.70 9.78 -18.28
C LYS A 91 7.46 8.88 -19.27
N GLU A 92 8.67 8.47 -18.94
CA GLU A 92 9.47 7.57 -19.78
C GLU A 92 8.87 6.16 -19.83
N LEU A 93 8.28 5.71 -18.72
CA LEU A 93 7.64 4.39 -18.63
C LEU A 93 6.31 4.31 -19.40
N LYS A 94 5.69 5.43 -19.76
CA LYS A 94 4.43 5.50 -20.51
C LYS A 94 3.37 4.50 -20.01
N PRO A 95 2.99 4.55 -18.73
CA PRO A 95 2.03 3.61 -18.17
C PRO A 95 0.62 3.85 -18.71
N ASP A 96 -0.14 2.77 -18.89
CA ASP A 96 -1.59 2.82 -19.11
C ASP A 96 -2.33 3.00 -17.79
N ILE A 97 -1.76 2.45 -16.69
CA ILE A 97 -2.33 2.51 -15.35
C ILE A 97 -1.27 2.96 -14.34
N LEU A 98 -1.61 4.00 -13.57
CA LEU A 98 -0.92 4.37 -12.33
C LEU A 98 -1.79 3.96 -11.15
N HIS A 99 -1.36 2.93 -10.41
CA HIS A 99 -2.05 2.45 -9.22
C HIS A 99 -1.32 2.91 -7.96
N GLY A 100 -1.85 3.93 -7.31
CA GLY A 100 -1.30 4.47 -6.08
C GLY A 100 -1.81 3.73 -4.84
N HIS A 101 -0.91 3.38 -3.93
CA HIS A 101 -1.21 2.67 -2.69
C HIS A 101 -0.82 3.50 -1.46
N GLY A 102 -1.75 3.62 -0.50
CA GLY A 102 -1.59 4.45 0.69
C GLY A 102 -1.54 5.95 0.36
N ALA A 103 -1.59 6.81 1.39
CA ALA A 103 -1.78 8.25 1.21
C ALA A 103 -0.74 8.91 0.27
N LYS A 104 0.56 8.70 0.51
CA LYS A 104 1.62 9.33 -0.30
C LYS A 104 1.72 8.73 -1.70
N GLY A 105 1.76 7.40 -1.83
CA GLY A 105 1.79 6.74 -3.14
C GLY A 105 0.57 7.11 -3.98
N GLY A 106 -0.61 7.13 -3.35
CA GLY A 106 -1.85 7.58 -3.98
C GLY A 106 -1.83 9.04 -4.41
N ALA A 107 -1.26 9.94 -3.59
CA ALA A 107 -1.14 11.35 -3.97
C ALA A 107 -0.23 11.52 -5.20
N PHE A 108 0.96 10.89 -5.18
CA PHE A 108 1.90 10.95 -6.32
C PHE A 108 1.27 10.37 -7.59
N ALA A 109 0.67 9.18 -7.55
CA ALA A 109 0.05 8.56 -8.71
C ALA A 109 -1.04 9.44 -9.33
N ARG A 110 -1.91 10.04 -8.49
CA ARG A 110 -2.99 10.92 -8.94
C ARG A 110 -2.48 12.23 -9.55
N MET A 111 -1.52 12.89 -8.89
CA MET A 111 -0.94 14.16 -9.37
C MET A 111 -0.11 13.96 -10.64
N VAL A 112 0.78 12.96 -10.66
CA VAL A 112 1.62 12.64 -11.83
C VAL A 112 0.76 12.22 -13.01
N GLY A 113 -0.21 11.32 -12.79
CA GLY A 113 -1.12 10.88 -13.83
C GLY A 113 -1.95 12.02 -14.42
N SER A 114 -2.40 12.95 -13.57
CA SER A 114 -3.11 14.16 -14.03
C SER A 114 -2.21 15.05 -14.88
N ARG A 115 -0.95 15.24 -14.49
CA ARG A 115 0.02 16.02 -15.26
C ARG A 115 0.34 15.35 -16.60
N LEU A 116 0.43 14.03 -16.65
CA LEU A 116 0.63 13.26 -17.88
C LEU A 116 -0.56 13.43 -18.83
N ARG A 117 -1.80 13.41 -18.32
CA ARG A 117 -3.00 13.65 -19.14
C ARG A 117 -3.01 15.04 -19.77
N VAL A 118 -2.61 16.06 -19.04
CA VAL A 118 -2.44 17.42 -19.60
C VAL A 118 -1.42 17.43 -20.73
N SER A 119 -0.46 16.51 -20.71
CA SER A 119 0.56 16.33 -21.76
C SER A 119 0.14 15.35 -22.86
N GLY A 120 -1.14 14.92 -22.90
CA GLY A 120 -1.70 14.08 -23.95
C GLY A 120 -1.67 12.57 -23.70
N SER A 121 -1.25 12.09 -22.51
CA SER A 121 -1.26 10.66 -22.18
C SER A 121 -2.64 10.18 -21.75
N CYS A 122 -3.00 8.94 -22.11
CA CYS A 122 -4.27 8.30 -21.71
C CYS A 122 -4.08 7.38 -20.51
N VAL A 123 -3.51 7.89 -19.40
CA VAL A 123 -3.22 7.08 -18.21
C VAL A 123 -4.43 7.03 -17.26
N ALA A 124 -4.81 5.84 -16.81
CA ALA A 124 -5.80 5.64 -15.74
C ALA A 124 -5.14 5.76 -14.36
N ARG A 125 -5.84 6.41 -13.42
CA ARG A 125 -5.35 6.71 -12.06
C ARG A 125 -6.19 5.96 -11.04
N LEU A 126 -5.65 4.85 -10.54
CA LEU A 126 -6.28 4.03 -9.52
C LEU A 126 -5.70 4.36 -8.13
N TYR A 127 -6.53 4.28 -7.12
CA TYR A 127 -6.09 4.53 -5.75
C TYR A 127 -6.65 3.52 -4.76
N SER A 128 -5.75 2.88 -4.00
CA SER A 128 -6.06 2.03 -2.85
C SER A 128 -5.57 2.70 -1.57
N PRO A 129 -6.46 3.13 -0.66
CA PRO A 129 -6.07 3.87 0.55
C PRO A 129 -5.21 3.07 1.53
N HIS A 130 -5.46 1.78 1.74
CA HIS A 130 -4.77 0.92 2.72
C HIS A 130 -4.70 1.53 4.13
N GLY A 131 -5.80 2.10 4.57
CA GLY A 131 -5.86 2.85 5.80
C GLY A 131 -5.20 4.23 5.77
N GLY A 132 -4.16 4.44 5.00
CA GLY A 132 -3.49 5.71 4.66
C GLY A 132 -3.75 6.89 5.60
N SER A 133 -4.48 7.91 5.10
CA SER A 133 -4.93 9.06 5.87
C SER A 133 -6.10 8.73 6.82
N LEU A 134 -6.78 7.59 6.64
CA LEU A 134 -8.03 7.26 7.37
C LEU A 134 -7.83 7.01 8.88
N HIS A 135 -6.60 6.77 9.35
CA HIS A 135 -6.31 6.59 10.77
C HIS A 135 -6.28 7.90 11.57
N TYR A 136 -6.20 9.07 10.90
CA TYR A 136 -6.24 10.34 11.61
C TYR A 136 -7.62 10.60 12.27
N ASP A 137 -7.60 11.31 13.41
CA ASP A 137 -8.81 11.72 14.07
C ASP A 137 -9.43 12.93 13.33
N GLN A 138 -10.69 12.78 12.96
CA GLN A 138 -11.45 13.84 12.27
C GLN A 138 -11.72 15.09 13.12
N ARG A 139 -11.50 15.02 14.44
CA ARG A 139 -11.63 16.15 15.35
C ARG A 139 -10.39 17.06 15.37
N THR A 140 -9.28 16.60 14.79
CA THR A 140 -8.04 17.37 14.77
C THR A 140 -7.91 18.17 13.47
N ALA A 141 -7.31 19.36 13.55
CA ALA A 141 -7.02 20.20 12.38
C ALA A 141 -6.18 19.44 11.34
N ARG A 142 -5.24 18.60 11.81
CA ARG A 142 -4.41 17.76 10.95
C ARG A 142 -5.25 16.70 10.22
N GLY A 143 -6.19 16.06 10.90
CA GLY A 143 -7.11 15.10 10.27
C GLY A 143 -7.96 15.77 9.21
N GLN A 144 -8.56 16.93 9.53
CA GLN A 144 -9.36 17.70 8.59
C GLN A 144 -8.57 18.11 7.33
N LEU A 145 -7.32 18.54 7.51
CA LEU A 145 -6.43 18.86 6.39
C LEU A 145 -6.22 17.66 5.46
N TYR A 146 -5.87 16.50 6.02
CA TYR A 146 -5.66 15.29 5.22
C TYR A 146 -6.92 14.83 4.52
N PHE A 147 -8.08 14.88 5.17
CA PHE A 147 -9.36 14.51 4.53
C PHE A 147 -9.76 15.51 3.43
N GLY A 148 -9.47 16.80 3.63
CA GLY A 148 -9.66 17.81 2.58
C GLY A 148 -8.77 17.54 1.36
N ILE A 149 -7.50 17.18 1.58
CA ILE A 149 -6.57 16.79 0.51
C ILE A 149 -7.08 15.52 -0.22
N GLU A 150 -7.51 14.50 0.51
CA GLU A 150 -8.05 13.27 -0.12
C GLU A 150 -9.27 13.57 -0.97
N ARG A 151 -10.21 14.38 -0.48
CA ARG A 151 -11.40 14.80 -1.24
C ARG A 151 -11.03 15.60 -2.50
N MET A 152 -10.02 16.46 -2.42
CA MET A 152 -9.51 17.19 -3.57
C MET A 152 -8.89 16.23 -4.60
N LEU A 153 -8.05 15.31 -4.13
CA LEU A 153 -7.37 14.33 -4.99
C LEU A 153 -8.33 13.29 -5.60
N GLU A 154 -9.49 13.06 -5.01
CA GLU A 154 -10.51 12.18 -5.56
C GLU A 154 -10.96 12.64 -6.94
N ARG A 155 -11.01 13.96 -7.20
CA ARG A 155 -11.32 14.53 -8.53
C ARG A 155 -10.32 14.12 -9.61
N TRP A 156 -9.13 13.68 -9.19
CA TRP A 156 -8.06 13.20 -10.06
C TRP A 156 -7.91 11.67 -9.98
N THR A 157 -8.95 10.98 -9.54
CA THR A 157 -8.99 9.53 -9.41
C THR A 157 -10.02 8.97 -10.38
N ASP A 158 -9.65 7.96 -11.16
CA ASP A 158 -10.59 7.32 -12.08
C ASP A 158 -11.31 6.15 -11.40
N SER A 159 -10.63 5.45 -10.47
CA SER A 159 -11.28 4.44 -9.64
C SER A 159 -10.60 4.29 -8.27
N LEU A 160 -11.43 4.13 -7.23
CA LEU A 160 -10.99 3.74 -5.88
C LEU A 160 -11.09 2.23 -5.75
N VAL A 161 -10.05 1.61 -5.18
CA VAL A 161 -10.04 0.19 -4.87
C VAL A 161 -9.89 0.02 -3.36
N PHE A 162 -10.98 -0.33 -2.69
CA PHE A 162 -10.98 -0.61 -1.26
C PHE A 162 -10.63 -2.08 -1.01
N VAL A 163 -9.76 -2.34 -0.05
CA VAL A 163 -9.31 -3.69 0.29
C VAL A 163 -10.13 -4.33 1.41
N SER A 164 -11.05 -3.58 2.03
CA SER A 164 -12.00 -4.09 3.02
C SER A 164 -13.23 -3.20 3.11
N ASP A 165 -14.35 -3.79 3.54
CA ASP A 165 -15.58 -3.02 3.76
C ASP A 165 -15.42 -2.03 4.95
N TYR A 166 -14.58 -2.37 5.93
CA TYR A 166 -14.21 -1.44 7.00
C TYR A 166 -13.52 -0.19 6.44
N GLU A 167 -12.59 -0.34 5.51
CA GLU A 167 -11.89 0.77 4.86
C GLU A 167 -12.86 1.65 4.08
N ARG A 168 -13.74 1.03 3.27
CA ARG A 168 -14.77 1.74 2.50
C ARG A 168 -15.70 2.55 3.41
N ARG A 169 -16.23 1.93 4.48
CA ARG A 169 -17.08 2.62 5.46
C ARG A 169 -16.34 3.76 6.16
N THR A 170 -15.08 3.55 6.51
CA THR A 170 -14.24 4.57 7.16
C THR A 170 -13.97 5.74 6.22
N TYR A 171 -13.70 5.46 4.94
CA TYR A 171 -13.56 6.47 3.90
C TYR A 171 -14.83 7.32 3.79
N THR A 172 -15.97 6.66 3.61
CA THR A 172 -17.28 7.34 3.54
C THR A 172 -17.55 8.21 4.76
N LYS A 173 -17.25 7.72 5.96
CA LYS A 173 -17.48 8.45 7.22
C LYS A 173 -16.57 9.67 7.36
N LYS A 174 -15.30 9.57 6.98
CA LYS A 174 -14.29 10.61 7.27
C LYS A 174 -14.07 11.58 6.12
N ILE A 175 -14.15 11.10 4.89
CA ILE A 175 -13.89 11.91 3.69
C ILE A 175 -15.21 12.26 2.99
N GLY A 176 -16.11 11.31 2.87
CA GLY A 176 -17.42 11.44 2.24
C GLY A 176 -17.70 10.28 1.31
N GLN A 177 -18.93 10.24 0.80
CA GLN A 177 -19.31 9.27 -0.22
C GLN A 177 -18.40 9.44 -1.43
N PRO A 178 -17.78 8.37 -1.96
CA PRO A 178 -17.01 8.45 -3.20
C PRO A 178 -17.85 9.01 -4.34
N THR A 179 -17.30 9.96 -5.07
CA THR A 179 -17.92 10.57 -6.27
C THR A 179 -17.38 9.97 -7.55
N THR A 180 -16.30 9.20 -7.47
CA THR A 180 -15.71 8.44 -8.57
C THR A 180 -16.10 6.97 -8.48
N ASP A 181 -15.87 6.22 -9.54
CA ASP A 181 -16.05 4.76 -9.54
C ASP A 181 -15.23 4.10 -8.45
N TRP A 182 -15.78 3.06 -7.84
CA TRP A 182 -15.07 2.30 -6.82
C TRP A 182 -15.38 0.81 -6.89
N ARG A 183 -14.43 0.02 -6.39
CA ARG A 183 -14.57 -1.43 -6.23
C ARG A 183 -14.12 -1.84 -4.83
N LEU A 184 -14.74 -2.88 -4.31
CA LEU A 184 -14.31 -3.58 -3.10
C LEU A 184 -13.64 -4.89 -3.55
N ILE A 185 -12.32 -4.96 -3.39
CA ILE A 185 -11.51 -6.12 -3.77
C ILE A 185 -10.64 -6.47 -2.57
N PHE A 186 -10.95 -7.57 -1.91
CA PHE A 186 -10.20 -8.02 -0.74
C PHE A 186 -8.76 -8.40 -1.12
N ASN A 187 -7.85 -8.26 -0.16
CA ASN A 187 -6.49 -8.75 -0.33
C ASN A 187 -6.49 -10.27 -0.57
N GLY A 188 -5.69 -10.71 -1.51
CA GLY A 188 -5.48 -12.12 -1.79
C GLY A 188 -4.68 -12.81 -0.68
N VAL A 189 -4.82 -14.13 -0.63
CA VAL A 189 -4.02 -15.04 0.19
C VAL A 189 -3.49 -16.12 -0.75
N ARG A 190 -2.21 -16.44 -0.67
CA ARG A 190 -1.58 -17.44 -1.54
C ARG A 190 -2.04 -18.84 -1.15
N PRO A 191 -2.26 -19.76 -2.11
CA PRO A 191 -2.63 -21.15 -1.79
C PRO A 191 -1.65 -21.83 -0.82
N SER A 192 -0.36 -21.55 -0.92
CA SER A 192 0.68 -22.08 -0.02
C SER A 192 0.50 -21.65 1.45
N GLU A 193 -0.25 -20.58 1.73
CA GLU A 193 -0.53 -20.14 3.10
C GLU A 193 -1.60 -21.01 3.79
N PHE A 194 -2.26 -21.88 3.05
CA PHE A 194 -3.22 -22.86 3.59
C PHE A 194 -2.59 -24.24 3.81
N GLU A 195 -1.31 -24.43 3.46
CA GLU A 195 -0.63 -25.68 3.70
C GLU A 195 -0.45 -25.90 5.21
N PRO A 196 -0.85 -27.06 5.75
CA PRO A 196 -0.70 -27.35 7.17
C PRO A 196 0.77 -27.33 7.59
N VAL A 197 1.07 -26.60 8.65
CA VAL A 197 2.41 -26.56 9.25
C VAL A 197 2.38 -27.29 10.59
N THR A 198 3.25 -28.25 10.78
CA THR A 198 3.44 -28.91 12.07
C THR A 198 4.28 -28.02 12.97
N ALA A 199 3.72 -27.62 14.10
CA ALA A 199 4.48 -26.84 15.08
C ALA A 199 5.62 -27.69 15.69
N PRO A 200 6.83 -27.14 15.82
CA PRO A 200 7.92 -27.84 16.53
C PRO A 200 7.55 -28.06 17.99
N PRO A 201 8.12 -29.11 18.67
CA PRO A 201 7.78 -29.44 20.07
C PRO A 201 8.02 -28.29 21.07
N ASP A 202 8.93 -27.40 20.74
CA ASP A 202 9.31 -26.25 21.56
C ASP A 202 8.68 -24.94 21.05
N ALA A 203 7.67 -25.00 20.21
CA ALA A 203 6.97 -23.81 19.71
C ALA A 203 6.46 -22.95 20.88
N PRO A 204 6.54 -21.60 20.77
CA PRO A 204 5.93 -20.72 21.75
C PRO A 204 4.41 -20.82 21.72
N ASP A 205 3.77 -20.49 22.86
CA ASP A 205 2.31 -20.51 22.98
C ASP A 205 1.65 -19.40 22.13
N PHE A 206 2.35 -18.26 21.92
CA PHE A 206 1.83 -17.10 21.20
C PHE A 206 2.87 -16.50 20.27
N LEU A 207 2.39 -15.94 19.16
CA LEU A 207 3.18 -15.20 18.18
C LEU A 207 2.55 -13.83 17.96
N TYR A 208 3.34 -12.76 18.10
CA TYR A 208 2.98 -11.41 17.67
C TYR A 208 3.72 -11.10 16.38
N ILE A 209 2.96 -10.77 15.33
CA ILE A 209 3.53 -10.32 14.05
C ILE A 209 3.09 -8.88 13.81
N GLY A 210 4.02 -7.95 13.93
CA GLY A 210 3.71 -6.54 13.72
C GLY A 210 4.90 -5.62 13.98
N MET A 211 4.79 -4.39 13.49
CA MET A 211 5.76 -3.35 13.85
C MET A 211 5.52 -2.94 15.31
N MET A 212 6.58 -2.68 16.06
CA MET A 212 6.53 -2.17 17.43
C MET A 212 6.08 -0.71 17.44
N ARG A 213 4.76 -0.50 17.29
CA ARG A 213 4.11 0.82 17.29
C ARG A 213 2.78 0.74 18.04
N ASP A 214 2.38 1.81 18.70
CA ASP A 214 1.12 1.92 19.45
C ASP A 214 -0.10 1.47 18.62
N LEU A 215 -0.14 1.84 17.33
CA LEU A 215 -1.21 1.42 16.42
C LEU A 215 -1.35 -0.11 16.27
N LYS A 216 -0.30 -0.87 16.56
CA LYS A 216 -0.29 -2.34 16.49
C LYS A 216 -0.50 -3.01 17.85
N GLY A 217 -0.49 -2.25 18.94
CA GLY A 217 -0.79 -2.68 20.28
C GLY A 217 0.17 -3.71 20.88
N PRO A 218 1.51 -3.54 20.75
CA PRO A 218 2.45 -4.48 21.40
C PRO A 218 2.30 -4.49 22.93
N ASP A 219 1.96 -3.36 23.52
CA ASP A 219 1.62 -3.19 24.93
C ASP A 219 0.37 -3.99 25.31
N ILE A 220 -0.68 -3.90 24.50
CA ILE A 220 -1.94 -4.67 24.68
C ILE A 220 -1.65 -6.18 24.59
N PHE A 221 -0.76 -6.59 23.68
CA PHE A 221 -0.36 -7.98 23.56
C PHE A 221 0.34 -8.49 24.83
N ILE A 222 1.29 -7.70 25.40
CA ILE A 222 2.00 -8.05 26.62
C ILE A 222 1.04 -8.13 27.82
N ASP A 223 0.13 -7.16 27.96
CA ASP A 223 -0.87 -7.18 29.04
C ASP A 223 -1.85 -8.36 28.89
N GLY A 224 -2.24 -8.67 27.66
CA GLY A 224 -3.04 -9.85 27.34
C GLY A 224 -2.33 -11.16 27.71
N LEU A 225 -1.02 -11.26 27.42
CA LEU A 225 -0.19 -12.42 27.78
C LEU A 225 -0.13 -12.63 29.29
N ARG A 226 0.13 -11.56 30.07
CA ARG A 226 0.13 -11.61 31.54
C ARG A 226 -1.20 -12.13 32.08
N ARG A 227 -2.30 -11.67 31.53
CA ARG A 227 -3.62 -12.12 31.95
C ARG A 227 -3.88 -13.58 31.58
N ALA A 228 -3.40 -14.01 30.42
CA ALA A 228 -3.50 -15.40 29.98
C ALA A 228 -2.69 -16.35 30.90
N GLU A 229 -1.50 -15.94 31.33
CA GLU A 229 -0.70 -16.71 32.33
C GLU A 229 -1.44 -16.90 33.66
N GLN A 230 -2.08 -15.85 34.16
CA GLN A 230 -2.90 -15.91 35.38
C GLN A 230 -4.06 -16.90 35.24
N ILE A 231 -4.72 -16.92 34.08
CA ILE A 231 -5.86 -17.83 33.80
C ILE A 231 -5.35 -19.27 33.63
N ALA A 232 -4.24 -19.44 32.92
CA ALA A 232 -3.68 -20.74 32.62
C ALA A 232 -2.97 -21.40 33.87
N GLY A 233 -2.63 -20.61 34.88
CA GLY A 233 -1.88 -21.06 36.07
C GLY A 233 -0.46 -21.52 35.75
N ARG A 234 0.11 -21.15 34.62
CA ARG A 234 1.48 -21.50 34.20
C ARG A 234 2.10 -20.37 33.38
N PRO A 235 3.43 -20.28 33.30
CA PRO A 235 4.11 -19.40 32.38
C PRO A 235 3.74 -19.72 30.93
N LEU A 236 3.61 -18.66 30.10
CA LEU A 236 3.35 -18.77 28.68
C LEU A 236 4.50 -18.12 27.90
N ARG A 237 4.96 -18.79 26.86
CA ARG A 237 6.03 -18.25 26.00
C ARG A 237 5.43 -17.54 24.80
N ALA A 238 6.02 -16.39 24.49
CA ALA A 238 5.64 -15.63 23.32
C ALA A 238 6.86 -15.17 22.52
N VAL A 239 6.70 -15.05 21.20
CA VAL A 239 7.67 -14.42 20.30
C VAL A 239 7.03 -13.17 19.71
N MET A 240 7.82 -12.09 19.65
CA MET A 240 7.40 -10.79 19.11
C MET A 240 8.36 -10.34 18.01
#